data_3d8acba47c829e037e916383d51a5ecd
#
_entry.id   3d8acba47c829e037e916383d51a5ecd
#
_cell.length_a   1.000
_cell.length_b   1.000
_cell.length_c   1.000
_cell.angle_alpha   90.00
_cell.angle_beta   90.00
_cell.angle_gamma   90.00
#
_symmetry.space_group_name_H-M   'P 1'
#
loop_
_entity.id
_entity.type
_entity.pdbx_description
1 polymer ?
#
loop_
_entity_poly.entity_id
_entity_poly.type
_entity_poly.pdbx_seq_one_letter_code
_entity_poly.pdbx_strand_id
1 'polypeptide(L)'
;MENESIRKWLIGLSVLGALLVGFMGQRWLLPEEHTFNFATGQPGGVYHELGRAIATEVRAGHPYWNVELQETRGSLDNAKRLQDNTAHLALLQNDTQASAAVRSLTALHPELLHFLCYREAGIGSIRDLAGKKIALGPKGSGSDTFAREFLRFAGIDESSAELRNLTLNDGMDQLVQGEVHALLFLSGLGNVACQRALDTGRVQLTPLAPLTRDGPSNLPRGDVTAQTLAQGFRVQYPHATALTIPMLAYDGHPREPIGTVGVKAVLACHRDLPDDVAETVIRTIYEHRAVLSQQHSAFIHLDETTSSQGLQFPLHAGADQFFHRDDPGFLVKYAEAMGFIMSACILLWGLAGGVRKWLLQKRKDRIDKYYQAIEGIIGRLRENEECVDELEKELISLRKDALSELVREKLAADESFMIYQNMANGCQQLLAQKKQERRQAGG
;
A
#
# COMPACT_ATOMS: atom_id res chain seq x y z
N MET A 1 -1.19 -31.41 -51.63
CA MET A 1 0.08 -31.03 -50.93
C MET A 1 -0.12 -29.97 -49.80
N GLU A 2 -1.01 -29.00 -49.94
CA GLU A 2 -1.25 -27.94 -48.92
C GLU A 2 -1.87 -28.47 -47.61
N ASN A 3 -2.81 -29.40 -47.69
CA ASN A 3 -3.49 -29.95 -46.49
C ASN A 3 -2.59 -30.79 -45.58
N GLU A 4 -1.55 -31.42 -46.11
CA GLU A 4 -0.60 -32.22 -45.30
C GLU A 4 0.38 -31.34 -44.50
N SER A 5 0.75 -30.21 -45.07
CA SER A 5 1.61 -29.20 -44.43
C SER A 5 0.88 -28.55 -43.26
N ILE A 6 -0.38 -28.13 -43.44
CA ILE A 6 -1.22 -27.54 -42.42
C ILE A 6 -1.46 -28.53 -41.26
N ARG A 7 -1.71 -29.80 -41.56
CA ARG A 7 -1.89 -30.86 -40.56
C ARG A 7 -0.62 -31.11 -39.73
N LYS A 8 0.57 -31.07 -40.33
CA LYS A 8 1.85 -31.20 -39.62
C LYS A 8 2.10 -29.99 -38.71
N TRP A 9 1.75 -28.78 -39.15
CA TRP A 9 1.83 -27.57 -38.33
C TRP A 9 0.87 -27.59 -37.14
N LEU A 10 -0.37 -28.03 -37.32
CA LEU A 10 -1.36 -28.16 -36.25
C LEU A 10 -0.93 -29.20 -35.20
N ILE A 11 -0.37 -30.35 -35.63
CA ILE A 11 0.20 -31.35 -34.75
C ILE A 11 1.39 -30.77 -33.98
N GLY A 12 2.29 -30.05 -34.62
CA GLY A 12 3.45 -29.40 -33.97
C GLY A 12 3.02 -28.38 -32.93
N LEU A 13 2.00 -27.56 -33.23
CA LEU A 13 1.44 -26.59 -32.28
C LEU A 13 0.76 -27.27 -31.05
N SER A 14 0.04 -28.38 -31.32
CA SER A 14 -0.61 -29.14 -30.23
C SER A 14 0.40 -29.82 -29.32
N VAL A 15 1.48 -30.36 -29.86
CA VAL A 15 2.58 -30.97 -29.07
C VAL A 15 3.31 -29.89 -28.28
N LEU A 16 3.59 -28.72 -28.90
CA LEU A 16 4.21 -27.59 -28.19
C LEU A 16 3.31 -27.07 -27.06
N GLY A 17 2.00 -26.97 -27.31
CA GLY A 17 1.00 -26.60 -26.29
C GLY A 17 0.94 -27.61 -25.14
N ALA A 18 0.96 -28.91 -25.43
CA ALA A 18 0.99 -29.96 -24.42
C ALA A 18 2.30 -29.96 -23.62
N LEU A 19 3.44 -29.69 -24.25
CA LEU A 19 4.73 -29.53 -23.56
C LEU A 19 4.77 -28.28 -22.67
N LEU A 20 4.21 -27.16 -23.13
CA LEU A 20 4.09 -25.95 -22.33
C LEU A 20 3.17 -26.17 -21.13
N VAL A 21 2.01 -26.80 -21.32
CA VAL A 21 1.09 -27.14 -20.22
C VAL A 21 1.74 -28.15 -19.27
N GLY A 22 2.47 -29.13 -19.78
CA GLY A 22 3.22 -30.09 -18.97
C GLY A 22 4.35 -29.42 -18.17
N PHE A 23 5.10 -28.49 -18.78
CA PHE A 23 6.16 -27.73 -18.11
C PHE A 23 5.61 -26.76 -17.06
N MET A 24 4.52 -26.07 -17.38
CA MET A 24 3.82 -25.21 -16.41
C MET A 24 3.19 -26.06 -15.27
N GLY A 25 2.59 -27.18 -15.60
CA GLY A 25 2.02 -28.10 -14.62
C GLY A 25 3.08 -28.73 -13.71
N GLN A 26 4.24 -29.07 -14.24
CA GLN A 26 5.36 -29.60 -13.44
C GLN A 26 5.89 -28.56 -12.46
N ARG A 27 5.95 -27.29 -12.85
CA ARG A 27 6.36 -26.18 -11.97
C ARG A 27 5.33 -25.86 -10.89
N TRP A 28 4.03 -26.18 -11.14
CA TRP A 28 2.95 -26.03 -10.16
C TRP A 28 2.80 -27.21 -9.21
N LEU A 29 3.28 -28.39 -9.62
CA LEU A 29 3.11 -29.64 -8.87
C LEU A 29 4.33 -30.01 -8.01
N LEU A 30 5.50 -29.43 -8.27
CA LEU A 30 6.68 -29.63 -7.44
C LEU A 30 6.70 -28.54 -6.36
N PRO A 31 6.66 -28.91 -5.07
CA PRO A 31 6.78 -27.94 -4.00
C PRO A 31 8.16 -27.28 -4.05
N GLU A 32 8.20 -25.95 -3.97
CA GLU A 32 9.46 -25.22 -3.91
C GLU A 32 10.10 -25.42 -2.52
N GLU A 33 11.34 -25.89 -2.51
CA GLU A 33 12.13 -25.99 -1.29
C GLU A 33 12.74 -24.60 -0.98
N HIS A 34 12.45 -24.08 0.19
CA HIS A 34 13.03 -22.83 0.66
C HIS A 34 13.81 -23.06 1.94
N THR A 35 14.99 -22.49 2.03
CA THR A 35 15.79 -22.44 3.27
C THR A 35 15.91 -21.00 3.73
N PHE A 36 15.45 -20.72 4.94
CA PHE A 36 15.45 -19.41 5.54
C PHE A 36 16.35 -19.38 6.77
N ASN A 37 17.26 -18.43 6.81
CA ASN A 37 17.97 -18.07 8.03
C ASN A 37 17.14 -17.05 8.80
N PHE A 38 16.78 -17.36 10.03
CA PHE A 38 15.96 -16.53 10.90
C PHE A 38 16.78 -16.06 12.10
N ALA A 39 17.22 -14.80 12.07
CA ALA A 39 17.95 -14.16 13.15
C ALA A 39 17.01 -13.81 14.31
N THR A 40 17.28 -14.35 15.49
CA THR A 40 16.40 -14.26 16.65
C THR A 40 17.08 -13.53 17.83
N GLY A 41 17.62 -14.25 18.77
CA GLY A 41 18.29 -13.76 19.96
C GLY A 41 19.03 -14.88 20.65
N GLN A 42 19.47 -14.65 21.88
CA GLN A 42 20.10 -15.70 22.69
C GLN A 42 19.06 -16.72 23.15
N PRO A 43 19.44 -18.00 23.30
CA PRO A 43 18.60 -19.03 23.87
C PRO A 43 18.02 -18.60 25.25
N GLY A 44 16.73 -18.85 25.45
CA GLY A 44 16.01 -18.41 26.64
C GLY A 44 15.58 -16.94 26.64
N GLY A 45 15.94 -16.18 25.60
CA GLY A 45 15.40 -14.83 25.37
C GLY A 45 14.09 -14.87 24.59
N VAL A 46 13.26 -13.85 24.76
CA VAL A 46 11.92 -13.75 24.12
C VAL A 46 12.00 -13.91 22.62
N TYR A 47 12.95 -13.25 21.94
CA TYR A 47 13.09 -13.34 20.49
C TYR A 47 13.42 -14.77 20.01
N HIS A 48 14.22 -15.50 20.78
CA HIS A 48 14.51 -16.89 20.46
C HIS A 48 13.29 -17.78 20.59
N GLU A 49 12.49 -17.59 21.65
CA GLU A 49 11.24 -18.33 21.86
C GLU A 49 10.19 -18.02 20.81
N LEU A 50 10.00 -16.74 20.47
CA LEU A 50 9.08 -16.32 19.39
C LEU A 50 9.53 -16.86 18.03
N GLY A 51 10.81 -16.74 17.71
CA GLY A 51 11.37 -17.26 16.46
C GLY A 51 11.19 -18.76 16.33
N ARG A 52 11.39 -19.52 17.43
CA ARG A 52 11.17 -20.96 17.48
C ARG A 52 9.71 -21.31 17.27
N ALA A 53 8.78 -20.61 17.91
CA ALA A 53 7.35 -20.82 17.73
C ALA A 53 6.93 -20.57 16.27
N ILE A 54 7.31 -19.43 15.70
CA ILE A 54 7.03 -19.09 14.30
C ILE A 54 7.63 -20.13 13.35
N ALA A 55 8.90 -20.50 13.53
CA ALA A 55 9.56 -21.49 12.68
C ALA A 55 8.88 -22.86 12.75
N THR A 56 8.36 -23.25 13.92
CA THR A 56 7.63 -24.49 14.09
C THR A 56 6.32 -24.51 13.30
N GLU A 57 5.54 -23.44 13.39
CA GLU A 57 4.27 -23.33 12.66
C GLU A 57 4.49 -23.21 11.14
N VAL A 58 5.51 -22.45 10.71
CA VAL A 58 5.87 -22.36 9.28
C VAL A 58 6.27 -23.71 8.71
N ARG A 59 7.11 -24.48 9.41
CA ARG A 59 7.47 -25.85 8.97
C ARG A 59 6.29 -26.82 8.98
N ALA A 60 5.38 -26.69 9.95
CA ALA A 60 4.19 -27.53 10.01
C ALA A 60 3.25 -27.29 8.82
N GLY A 61 3.06 -26.05 8.41
CA GLY A 61 2.26 -25.68 7.23
C GLY A 61 2.97 -25.94 5.90
N HIS A 62 4.30 -25.91 5.89
CA HIS A 62 5.12 -26.00 4.68
C HIS A 62 6.28 -26.98 4.90
N PRO A 63 6.05 -28.31 4.76
CA PRO A 63 7.05 -29.35 5.08
C PRO A 63 8.34 -29.28 4.26
N TYR A 64 8.33 -28.61 3.11
CA TYR A 64 9.50 -28.39 2.25
C TYR A 64 10.26 -27.11 2.56
N TRP A 65 9.83 -26.35 3.58
CA TRP A 65 10.50 -25.14 4.02
C TRP A 65 11.37 -25.44 5.23
N ASN A 66 12.65 -25.15 5.11
CA ASN A 66 13.60 -25.24 6.21
C ASN A 66 13.85 -23.84 6.80
N VAL A 67 13.52 -23.65 8.08
CA VAL A 67 13.76 -22.39 8.81
C VAL A 67 14.84 -22.63 9.83
N GLU A 68 16.04 -22.09 9.59
CA GLU A 68 17.19 -22.22 10.49
C GLU A 68 17.27 -21.02 11.43
N LEU A 69 17.16 -21.27 12.74
CA LEU A 69 17.29 -20.23 13.74
C LEU A 69 18.77 -19.85 13.94
N GLN A 70 19.03 -18.57 13.86
CA GLN A 70 20.35 -18.02 14.16
C GLN A 70 20.33 -17.32 15.51
N GLU A 71 21.19 -17.75 16.41
CA GLU A 71 21.45 -17.08 17.67
C GLU A 71 22.22 -15.78 17.44
N THR A 72 21.77 -14.72 18.08
CA THR A 72 22.34 -13.37 17.90
C THR A 72 22.38 -12.60 19.21
N ARG A 73 23.01 -11.43 19.17
CA ARG A 73 23.02 -10.50 20.31
C ARG A 73 21.79 -9.59 20.40
N GLY A 74 20.81 -9.76 19.50
CA GLY A 74 19.57 -9.00 19.47
C GLY A 74 19.46 -8.06 18.28
N SER A 75 18.61 -7.04 18.37
CA SER A 75 18.10 -6.23 17.26
C SER A 75 19.17 -5.62 16.34
N LEU A 76 20.28 -5.08 16.87
CA LEU A 76 21.35 -4.50 16.04
C LEU A 76 22.09 -5.56 15.22
N ASP A 77 22.39 -6.73 15.83
CA ASP A 77 23.01 -7.86 15.13
C ASP A 77 22.07 -8.41 14.07
N ASN A 78 20.79 -8.52 14.40
CA ASN A 78 19.72 -8.95 13.48
C ASN A 78 19.59 -8.02 12.27
N ALA A 79 19.54 -6.71 12.51
CA ALA A 79 19.45 -5.71 11.45
C ALA A 79 20.67 -5.79 10.51
N LYS A 80 21.86 -5.99 11.08
CA LYS A 80 23.08 -6.18 10.29
C LYS A 80 23.01 -7.45 9.44
N ARG A 81 22.55 -8.57 10.00
CA ARG A 81 22.42 -9.83 9.23
C ARG A 81 21.41 -9.72 8.09
N LEU A 82 20.29 -8.99 8.28
CA LEU A 82 19.39 -8.66 7.19
C LEU A 82 20.08 -7.78 6.15
N GLN A 83 20.80 -6.75 6.57
CA GLN A 83 21.53 -5.88 5.64
C GLN A 83 22.55 -6.64 4.81
N ASP A 84 23.32 -7.54 5.44
CA ASP A 84 24.37 -8.34 4.80
C ASP A 84 23.80 -9.56 4.04
N ASN A 85 22.46 -9.71 4.00
CA ASN A 85 21.72 -10.85 3.42
C ASN A 85 22.17 -12.22 3.94
N THR A 86 22.62 -12.27 5.19
CA THR A 86 23.00 -13.52 5.90
C THR A 86 21.82 -14.06 6.74
N ALA A 87 20.78 -13.27 6.93
CA ALA A 87 19.47 -13.67 7.41
C ALA A 87 18.38 -13.19 6.44
N HIS A 88 17.34 -13.99 6.26
CA HIS A 88 16.18 -13.69 5.43
C HIS A 88 15.05 -13.10 6.28
N LEU A 89 14.91 -13.59 7.52
CA LEU A 89 13.97 -13.14 8.53
C LEU A 89 14.71 -12.71 9.79
N ALA A 90 14.17 -11.77 10.53
CA ALA A 90 14.74 -11.34 11.80
C ALA A 90 13.69 -10.72 12.74
N LEU A 91 13.93 -10.83 14.05
CA LEU A 91 13.20 -10.09 15.07
C LEU A 91 13.94 -8.82 15.44
N LEU A 92 13.28 -7.69 15.34
CA LEU A 92 13.85 -6.36 15.58
C LEU A 92 12.96 -5.55 16.53
N GLN A 93 13.57 -4.62 17.24
CA GLN A 93 12.82 -3.50 17.84
C GLN A 93 12.54 -2.44 16.78
N ASN A 94 11.39 -1.83 16.85
CA ASN A 94 10.92 -0.85 15.87
C ASN A 94 11.71 0.48 15.87
N ASP A 95 12.62 0.67 16.80
CA ASP A 95 13.54 1.81 16.90
C ASP A 95 14.97 1.48 16.43
N THR A 96 15.21 0.24 16.00
CA THR A 96 16.53 -0.21 15.59
C THR A 96 17.01 0.52 14.32
N GLN A 97 18.21 1.08 14.34
CA GLN A 97 18.80 1.64 13.14
C GLN A 97 19.14 0.52 12.15
N ALA A 98 18.58 0.61 10.96
CA ALA A 98 18.78 -0.36 9.90
C ALA A 98 18.86 0.32 8.52
N SER A 99 19.43 -0.41 7.56
CA SER A 99 19.54 0.07 6.17
C SER A 99 18.21 -0.04 5.41
N ALA A 100 18.18 0.56 4.22
CA ALA A 100 17.05 0.45 3.29
C ALA A 100 16.80 -0.99 2.75
N ALA A 101 17.64 -1.98 3.13
CA ALA A 101 17.42 -3.38 2.79
C ALA A 101 16.37 -4.05 3.71
N VAL A 102 16.10 -3.47 4.89
CA VAL A 102 15.17 -4.04 5.86
C VAL A 102 13.72 -3.65 5.53
N ARG A 103 12.82 -4.63 5.63
CA ARG A 103 11.37 -4.47 5.50
C ARG A 103 10.66 -5.07 6.70
N SER A 104 9.56 -4.46 7.10
CA SER A 104 8.67 -5.04 8.11
C SER A 104 7.73 -6.06 7.48
N LEU A 105 7.52 -7.16 8.19
CA LEU A 105 6.41 -8.07 7.91
C LEU A 105 5.20 -7.73 8.79
N THR A 106 5.39 -7.67 10.12
CA THR A 106 4.34 -7.34 11.07
C THR A 106 4.93 -6.92 12.41
N ALA A 107 4.21 -6.10 13.18
CA ALA A 107 4.48 -5.96 14.61
C ALA A 107 3.93 -7.18 15.36
N LEU A 108 4.70 -7.70 16.31
CA LEU A 108 4.32 -8.87 17.10
C LEU A 108 3.69 -8.47 18.42
N HIS A 109 4.41 -7.69 19.23
CA HIS A 109 3.97 -7.28 20.55
C HIS A 109 4.67 -5.99 21.00
N PRO A 110 4.11 -5.27 21.98
CA PRO A 110 4.81 -4.17 22.64
C PRO A 110 5.88 -4.70 23.62
N GLU A 111 7.04 -4.08 23.59
CA GLU A 111 8.10 -4.24 24.60
C GLU A 111 8.09 -3.02 25.51
N LEU A 112 7.93 -3.24 26.80
CA LEU A 112 7.84 -2.20 27.80
C LEU A 112 9.18 -2.02 28.51
N LEU A 113 9.58 -0.79 28.77
CA LEU A 113 10.74 -0.51 29.61
C LEU A 113 10.37 -0.82 31.06
N HIS A 114 10.95 -1.89 31.60
CA HIS A 114 10.85 -2.26 32.99
C HIS A 114 11.91 -1.54 33.77
N PHE A 115 11.51 -0.83 34.82
CA PHE A 115 12.38 -0.17 35.75
C PHE A 115 12.26 -0.87 37.13
N LEU A 116 13.20 -1.75 37.39
CA LEU A 116 13.27 -2.48 38.67
C LEU A 116 14.30 -1.87 39.57
N CYS A 117 14.01 -1.80 40.84
CA CYS A 117 14.90 -1.25 41.86
C CYS A 117 15.03 -2.17 43.07
N TYR A 118 16.25 -2.25 43.61
CA TYR A 118 16.46 -2.83 44.91
C TYR A 118 15.79 -1.96 45.98
N ARG A 119 14.92 -2.54 46.81
CA ARG A 119 14.06 -1.77 47.73
C ARG A 119 14.85 -0.88 48.69
N GLU A 120 15.98 -1.39 49.22
CA GLU A 120 16.80 -0.66 50.19
C GLU A 120 17.66 0.45 49.52
N ALA A 121 17.71 0.52 48.18
CA ALA A 121 18.44 1.58 47.50
C ALA A 121 17.75 2.95 47.57
N GLY A 122 16.48 3.01 48.04
CA GLY A 122 15.75 4.26 48.22
C GLY A 122 15.41 4.98 46.92
N ILE A 123 15.17 4.24 45.84
CA ILE A 123 14.85 4.76 44.51
C ILE A 123 13.33 4.80 44.34
N GLY A 124 12.76 5.98 44.21
CA GLY A 124 11.31 6.20 43.98
C GLY A 124 10.99 6.61 42.55
N SER A 125 11.97 7.05 41.77
CA SER A 125 11.82 7.48 40.37
C SER A 125 13.13 7.47 39.64
N ILE A 126 13.08 7.72 38.30
CA ILE A 126 14.29 7.81 37.46
C ILE A 126 15.27 8.91 37.94
N ARG A 127 14.78 9.95 38.62
CA ARG A 127 15.64 11.05 39.11
C ARG A 127 16.56 10.65 40.27
N ASP A 128 16.25 9.56 40.94
CA ASP A 128 17.02 9.07 42.09
C ASP A 128 18.22 8.19 41.67
N LEU A 129 18.46 8.06 40.35
CA LEU A 129 19.50 7.20 39.79
C LEU A 129 20.89 7.83 39.82
N ALA A 130 21.02 9.12 40.11
CA ALA A 130 22.33 9.77 40.25
C ALA A 130 23.15 9.10 41.37
N GLY A 131 24.41 8.74 41.08
CA GLY A 131 25.31 8.03 41.99
C GLY A 131 25.00 6.55 42.21
N LYS A 132 24.01 5.99 41.49
CA LYS A 132 23.60 4.60 41.63
C LYS A 132 24.31 3.70 40.60
N LYS A 133 24.37 2.39 40.91
CA LYS A 133 24.78 1.35 40.00
C LYS A 133 23.59 0.82 39.26
N ILE A 134 23.59 0.95 37.95
CA ILE A 134 22.45 0.65 37.08
C ILE A 134 22.82 -0.45 36.10
N ALA A 135 22.13 -1.58 36.15
CA ALA A 135 22.26 -2.62 35.13
C ALA A 135 21.41 -2.27 33.91
N LEU A 136 21.98 -2.45 32.74
CA LEU A 136 21.34 -2.37 31.42
C LEU A 136 21.48 -3.72 30.74
N GLY A 137 20.81 -3.90 29.60
CA GLY A 137 20.98 -5.10 28.78
C GLY A 137 22.42 -5.32 28.28
N PRO A 138 22.70 -6.46 27.64
CA PRO A 138 23.99 -6.72 27.01
C PRO A 138 24.39 -5.59 26.07
N LYS A 139 25.69 -5.27 26.03
CA LYS A 139 26.19 -4.16 25.23
C LYS A 139 25.79 -4.30 23.76
N GLY A 140 25.13 -3.27 23.22
CA GLY A 140 24.63 -3.25 21.86
C GLY A 140 23.34 -4.06 21.64
N SER A 141 22.67 -4.50 22.71
CA SER A 141 21.30 -4.99 22.63
C SER A 141 20.32 -3.81 22.50
N GLY A 142 19.10 -4.09 22.02
CA GLY A 142 18.06 -3.07 21.99
C GLY A 142 17.71 -2.52 23.38
N SER A 143 17.68 -3.37 24.41
CA SER A 143 17.50 -2.92 25.80
C SER A 143 18.59 -1.94 26.25
N ASP A 144 19.87 -2.21 25.94
CA ASP A 144 20.97 -1.29 26.27
C ASP A 144 20.80 0.05 25.54
N THR A 145 20.55 0.00 24.24
CA THR A 145 20.39 1.22 23.43
C THR A 145 19.23 2.07 23.93
N PHE A 146 18.05 1.48 24.05
CA PHE A 146 16.84 2.18 24.48
C PHE A 146 16.95 2.73 25.92
N ALA A 147 17.47 1.92 26.85
CA ALA A 147 17.66 2.35 28.24
C ALA A 147 18.64 3.53 28.33
N ARG A 148 19.74 3.53 27.57
CA ARG A 148 20.70 4.65 27.51
C ARG A 148 20.08 5.92 26.93
N GLU A 149 19.27 5.80 25.90
CA GLU A 149 18.56 6.93 25.30
C GLU A 149 17.55 7.51 26.29
N PHE A 150 16.81 6.66 27.00
CA PHE A 150 15.87 7.08 28.02
C PHE A 150 16.58 7.74 29.22
N LEU A 151 17.68 7.15 29.70
CA LEU A 151 18.47 7.74 30.79
C LEU A 151 19.04 9.11 30.38
N ARG A 152 19.58 9.25 29.17
CA ARG A 152 20.08 10.53 28.63
C ARG A 152 18.98 11.58 28.56
N PHE A 153 17.78 11.20 28.08
CA PHE A 153 16.60 12.08 28.10
C PHE A 153 16.24 12.53 29.53
N ALA A 154 16.38 11.64 30.49
CA ALA A 154 16.15 11.96 31.91
C ALA A 154 17.29 12.75 32.59
N GLY A 155 18.38 13.05 31.85
CA GLY A 155 19.55 13.77 32.36
C GLY A 155 20.52 12.88 33.16
N ILE A 156 20.48 11.58 32.97
CA ILE A 156 21.35 10.58 33.59
C ILE A 156 22.32 10.04 32.54
N ASP A 157 23.60 10.16 32.77
CA ASP A 157 24.66 9.66 31.91
C ASP A 157 25.75 8.89 32.68
N GLU A 158 26.79 8.44 31.97
CA GLU A 158 27.91 7.70 32.56
C GLU A 158 28.74 8.53 33.53
N SER A 159 28.63 9.85 33.56
CA SER A 159 29.26 10.73 34.53
C SER A 159 28.48 10.85 35.84
N SER A 160 27.19 10.62 35.77
CA SER A 160 26.24 10.77 36.91
C SER A 160 25.87 9.44 37.57
N ALA A 161 26.06 8.28 36.86
CA ALA A 161 25.73 6.95 37.37
C ALA A 161 26.69 5.88 36.82
N GLU A 162 26.84 4.78 37.55
CA GLU A 162 27.63 3.64 37.11
C GLU A 162 26.76 2.69 36.27
N LEU A 163 26.97 2.70 34.94
CA LEU A 163 26.22 1.85 34.03
C LEU A 163 26.93 0.53 33.76
N ARG A 164 26.27 -0.60 33.99
CA ARG A 164 26.79 -1.95 33.80
C ARG A 164 26.00 -2.68 32.71
N ASN A 165 26.68 -3.24 31.74
CA ASN A 165 26.06 -4.10 30.73
C ASN A 165 26.09 -5.56 31.21
N LEU A 166 24.92 -6.11 31.47
CA LEU A 166 24.71 -7.45 32.00
C LEU A 166 23.68 -8.21 31.16
N THR A 167 23.75 -9.55 31.18
CA THR A 167 22.60 -10.32 30.70
C THR A 167 21.40 -10.07 31.63
N LEU A 168 20.19 -10.34 31.14
CA LEU A 168 18.99 -10.14 31.99
C LEU A 168 19.05 -10.95 33.28
N ASN A 169 19.46 -12.20 33.20
CA ASN A 169 19.57 -13.08 34.37
C ASN A 169 20.63 -12.59 35.35
N ASP A 170 21.86 -12.26 34.89
CA ASP A 170 22.91 -11.73 35.75
C ASP A 170 22.49 -10.40 36.39
N GLY A 171 21.82 -9.52 35.60
CA GLY A 171 21.30 -8.26 36.10
C GLY A 171 20.22 -8.43 37.19
N MET A 172 19.33 -9.40 37.02
CA MET A 172 18.33 -9.74 38.06
C MET A 172 18.98 -10.32 39.33
N ASP A 173 19.92 -11.23 39.18
CA ASP A 173 20.64 -11.83 40.30
C ASP A 173 21.39 -10.76 41.09
N GLN A 174 22.17 -9.90 40.42
CA GLN A 174 22.88 -8.79 41.07
C GLN A 174 21.91 -7.76 41.71
N LEU A 175 20.73 -7.53 41.10
CA LEU A 175 19.73 -6.64 41.66
C LEU A 175 19.14 -7.22 42.95
N VAL A 176 18.80 -8.52 42.96
CA VAL A 176 18.30 -9.21 44.17
C VAL A 176 19.34 -9.22 45.29
N GLN A 177 20.64 -9.31 44.97
CA GLN A 177 21.72 -9.27 45.90
C GLN A 177 22.06 -7.85 46.39
N GLY A 178 21.57 -6.81 45.68
CA GLY A 178 21.88 -5.39 45.98
C GLY A 178 23.26 -4.94 45.44
N GLU A 179 23.90 -5.71 44.59
CA GLU A 179 25.14 -5.35 43.94
C GLU A 179 24.95 -4.25 42.88
N VAL A 180 23.81 -4.25 42.21
CA VAL A 180 23.25 -3.14 41.44
C VAL A 180 21.98 -2.59 42.13
N HIS A 181 21.75 -1.29 41.99
CA HIS A 181 20.66 -0.61 42.63
C HIS A 181 19.38 -0.54 41.80
N ALA A 182 19.56 -0.57 40.51
CA ALA A 182 18.49 -0.54 39.50
C ALA A 182 18.82 -1.39 38.29
N LEU A 183 17.78 -1.84 37.60
CA LEU A 183 17.86 -2.53 36.32
C LEU A 183 16.81 -1.95 35.37
N LEU A 184 17.24 -1.51 34.19
CA LEU A 184 16.37 -1.10 33.09
C LEU A 184 16.51 -2.09 31.94
N PHE A 185 15.38 -2.63 31.47
CA PHE A 185 15.37 -3.53 30.33
C PHE A 185 14.03 -3.46 29.58
N LEU A 186 14.06 -3.71 28.26
CA LEU A 186 12.89 -3.87 27.45
C LEU A 186 12.49 -5.34 27.38
N SER A 187 11.19 -5.59 27.65
CA SER A 187 10.61 -6.93 27.51
C SER A 187 9.10 -6.84 27.32
N GLY A 188 8.50 -7.87 26.74
CA GLY A 188 7.08 -8.12 26.86
C GLY A 188 6.66 -8.38 28.31
N LEU A 189 5.37 -8.25 28.58
CA LEU A 189 4.80 -8.64 29.88
C LEU A 189 4.94 -10.17 30.07
N GLY A 190 4.92 -10.59 31.34
CA GLY A 190 5.04 -12.02 31.71
C GLY A 190 6.49 -12.55 31.69
N ASN A 191 7.50 -11.68 31.74
CA ASN A 191 8.90 -12.10 31.84
C ASN A 191 9.16 -12.86 33.14
N VAL A 192 9.55 -14.14 33.03
CA VAL A 192 9.73 -15.03 34.17
C VAL A 192 10.86 -14.62 35.10
N ALA A 193 11.96 -14.04 34.56
CA ALA A 193 13.05 -13.55 35.39
C ALA A 193 12.61 -12.33 36.24
N CYS A 194 11.82 -11.43 35.64
CA CYS A 194 11.20 -10.32 36.35
C CYS A 194 10.29 -10.80 37.48
N GLN A 195 9.40 -11.77 37.20
CA GLN A 195 8.52 -12.37 38.19
C GLN A 195 9.31 -12.93 39.35
N ARG A 196 10.30 -13.79 39.10
CA ARG A 196 11.14 -14.39 40.15
C ARG A 196 11.86 -13.33 41.00
N ALA A 197 12.36 -12.25 40.42
CA ALA A 197 13.00 -11.19 41.15
C ALA A 197 12.02 -10.45 42.07
N LEU A 198 10.80 -10.19 41.61
CA LEU A 198 9.74 -9.55 42.44
C LEU A 198 9.29 -10.44 43.59
N ASP A 199 9.18 -11.76 43.36
CA ASP A 199 8.77 -12.75 44.39
C ASP A 199 9.74 -12.84 45.57
N THR A 200 11.00 -12.41 45.40
CA THR A 200 11.94 -12.31 46.52
C THR A 200 11.55 -11.26 47.57
N GLY A 201 10.65 -10.33 47.20
CA GLY A 201 10.28 -9.20 48.05
C GLY A 201 11.37 -8.13 48.22
N ARG A 202 12.58 -8.36 47.65
CA ARG A 202 13.74 -7.46 47.73
C ARG A 202 13.78 -6.45 46.58
N VAL A 203 13.07 -6.71 45.52
CA VAL A 203 12.99 -5.91 44.31
C VAL A 203 11.59 -5.33 44.17
N GLN A 204 11.47 -4.21 43.51
CA GLN A 204 10.17 -3.60 43.16
C GLN A 204 10.20 -3.00 41.78
N LEU A 205 9.05 -3.02 41.09
CA LEU A 205 8.81 -2.19 39.93
C LEU A 205 8.64 -0.74 40.38
N THR A 206 9.36 0.18 39.74
CA THR A 206 9.38 1.60 40.13
C THR A 206 8.84 2.43 38.98
N PRO A 207 7.96 3.42 39.20
CA PRO A 207 7.50 4.32 38.16
C PRO A 207 8.65 5.18 37.62
N LEU A 208 8.62 5.45 36.32
CA LEU A 208 9.63 6.31 35.68
C LEU A 208 9.55 7.75 36.16
N ALA A 209 8.36 8.25 36.44
CA ALA A 209 8.11 9.59 36.99
C ALA A 209 7.74 9.50 38.48
N PRO A 210 8.10 10.51 39.32
CA PRO A 210 7.70 10.53 40.69
C PRO A 210 6.17 10.55 40.77
N LEU A 211 5.61 9.73 41.65
CA LEU A 211 4.24 9.90 42.11
C LEU A 211 4.24 11.17 42.97
N THR A 212 3.90 12.32 42.38
CA THR A 212 3.83 13.57 43.15
C THR A 212 2.71 13.48 44.19
N ARG A 213 3.10 13.26 45.44
CA ARG A 213 2.19 13.40 46.59
C ARG A 213 1.81 14.88 46.88
N ASP A 214 2.61 15.83 46.37
CA ASP A 214 2.57 17.24 46.75
C ASP A 214 2.29 18.19 45.57
N GLY A 215 1.61 17.75 44.51
CA GLY A 215 1.09 18.62 43.46
C GLY A 215 -0.23 19.30 43.83
N PRO A 216 -0.58 20.44 43.20
CA PRO A 216 -1.88 21.08 43.43
C PRO A 216 -3.02 20.08 43.20
N SER A 217 -3.97 20.09 44.14
CA SER A 217 -5.04 19.07 44.30
C SER A 217 -6.02 18.89 43.15
N ASN A 218 -5.80 19.54 42.01
CA ASN A 218 -6.72 19.63 40.87
C ASN A 218 -6.24 18.84 39.63
N LEU A 219 -5.06 18.20 39.67
CA LEU A 219 -4.59 17.36 38.55
C LEU A 219 -4.78 15.88 38.90
N PRO A 220 -5.18 15.03 37.93
CA PRO A 220 -5.28 13.59 38.16
C PRO A 220 -3.94 13.04 38.61
N ARG A 221 -3.91 12.38 39.75
CA ARG A 221 -2.69 11.84 40.37
C ARG A 221 -2.11 10.68 39.54
N GLY A 222 -0.82 10.68 39.26
CA GLY A 222 -0.04 9.55 38.82
C GLY A 222 0.03 9.34 37.30
N ASP A 223 -1.09 9.25 36.59
CA ASP A 223 -1.14 8.91 35.16
C ASP A 223 -0.64 10.03 34.24
N VAL A 224 -0.96 11.29 34.56
CA VAL A 224 -0.59 12.44 33.73
C VAL A 224 0.92 12.63 33.67
N THR A 225 1.63 12.34 34.76
CA THR A 225 3.09 12.56 34.84
C THR A 225 3.86 11.53 33.99
N ALA A 226 3.43 10.26 34.03
CA ALA A 226 4.04 9.20 33.23
C ALA A 226 3.71 9.38 31.74
N GLN A 227 2.48 9.72 31.39
CA GLN A 227 2.08 10.04 30.01
C GLN A 227 2.81 11.26 29.48
N THR A 228 2.97 12.32 30.27
CA THR A 228 3.68 13.54 29.89
C THR A 228 5.17 13.26 29.66
N LEU A 229 5.80 12.43 30.52
CA LEU A 229 7.17 11.98 30.33
C LEU A 229 7.33 11.20 29.04
N ALA A 230 6.44 10.24 28.79
CA ALA A 230 6.42 9.45 27.57
C ALA A 230 6.19 10.30 26.32
N GLN A 231 5.31 11.30 26.39
CA GLN A 231 5.10 12.25 25.30
C GLN A 231 6.35 13.09 25.04
N GLY A 232 7.01 13.59 26.07
CA GLY A 232 8.28 14.31 25.95
C GLY A 232 9.38 13.46 25.34
N PHE A 233 9.49 12.21 25.76
CA PHE A 233 10.45 11.26 25.18
C PHE A 233 10.19 11.01 23.69
N ARG A 234 8.93 10.85 23.27
CA ARG A 234 8.54 10.66 21.88
C ARG A 234 8.91 11.82 20.95
N VAL A 235 9.03 13.03 21.45
CA VAL A 235 9.48 14.18 20.64
C VAL A 235 10.90 13.96 20.12
N GLN A 236 11.77 13.34 20.92
CA GLN A 236 13.15 13.02 20.56
C GLN A 236 13.27 11.63 19.92
N TYR A 237 12.39 10.69 20.33
CA TYR A 237 12.39 9.29 19.91
C TYR A 237 10.98 8.90 19.38
N PRO A 238 10.66 9.24 18.13
CA PRO A 238 9.31 9.11 17.56
C PRO A 238 8.73 7.69 17.59
N HIS A 239 9.62 6.67 17.60
CA HIS A 239 9.23 5.26 17.59
C HIS A 239 8.84 4.74 18.98
N ALA A 240 9.16 5.48 20.03
CA ALA A 240 8.74 5.15 21.37
C ALA A 240 7.23 5.34 21.53
N THR A 241 6.61 4.49 22.35
CA THR A 241 5.17 4.53 22.65
C THR A 241 4.97 4.65 24.15
N ALA A 242 3.98 5.44 24.57
CA ALA A 242 3.54 5.46 25.98
C ALA A 242 2.77 4.15 26.27
N LEU A 243 3.21 3.40 27.25
CA LEU A 243 2.67 2.10 27.64
C LEU A 243 2.42 2.06 29.14
N THR A 244 1.70 1.05 29.58
CA THR A 244 1.40 0.83 31.00
C THR A 244 1.67 -0.63 31.35
N ILE A 245 2.41 -0.87 32.43
CA ILE A 245 2.48 -2.18 33.07
C ILE A 245 1.20 -2.30 33.91
N PRO A 246 0.29 -3.23 33.57
CA PRO A 246 -0.98 -3.36 34.27
C PRO A 246 -0.80 -3.75 35.77
N MET A 247 -1.75 -3.42 36.57
CA MET A 247 -1.83 -3.91 37.95
C MET A 247 -1.85 -5.46 37.90
N LEU A 248 -1.08 -6.07 38.80
CA LEU A 248 -1.00 -7.54 38.98
C LEU A 248 -0.44 -8.31 37.76
N ALA A 249 0.21 -7.63 36.82
CA ALA A 249 0.79 -8.26 35.65
C ALA A 249 1.86 -9.32 35.98
N TYR A 250 2.39 -9.31 37.20
CA TYR A 250 3.39 -10.24 37.73
C TYR A 250 2.90 -10.76 39.11
N ASP A 251 1.95 -11.71 39.12
CA ASP A 251 1.43 -12.41 40.29
C ASP A 251 1.40 -11.56 41.57
N GLY A 252 0.56 -10.52 41.59
CA GLY A 252 0.45 -9.60 42.71
C GLY A 252 1.28 -8.31 42.61
N HIS A 253 2.07 -8.17 41.54
CA HIS A 253 2.89 -6.99 41.25
C HIS A 253 2.61 -6.42 39.86
N PRO A 254 2.70 -5.07 39.64
CA PRO A 254 2.63 -4.03 40.69
C PRO A 254 1.23 -3.94 41.29
N ARG A 255 1.10 -3.28 42.45
CA ARG A 255 -0.23 -3.07 43.11
C ARG A 255 -1.04 -1.96 42.44
N GLU A 256 -0.41 -1.07 41.69
CA GLU A 256 -1.02 0.00 40.91
C GLU A 256 -0.44 -0.02 39.50
N PRO A 257 -1.18 0.41 38.44
CA PRO A 257 -0.65 0.49 37.12
C PRO A 257 0.58 1.41 37.05
N ILE A 258 1.62 1.00 36.35
CA ILE A 258 2.85 1.77 36.17
C ILE A 258 2.96 2.25 34.74
N GLY A 259 2.89 3.60 34.58
CA GLY A 259 3.16 4.22 33.30
C GLY A 259 4.63 4.09 32.89
N THR A 260 4.89 3.65 31.67
CA THR A 260 6.21 3.43 31.13
C THR A 260 6.26 3.83 29.64
N VAL A 261 7.42 3.68 29.05
CA VAL A 261 7.65 3.82 27.60
C VAL A 261 8.07 2.49 27.03
N GLY A 262 7.93 2.34 25.72
CA GLY A 262 8.40 1.12 25.06
C GLY A 262 8.39 1.25 23.56
N VAL A 263 8.68 0.17 22.89
CA VAL A 263 8.69 0.04 21.45
C VAL A 263 7.94 -1.23 21.01
N LYS A 264 7.64 -1.38 19.73
CA LYS A 264 7.10 -2.63 19.21
C LYS A 264 8.23 -3.58 18.86
N ALA A 265 8.07 -4.86 19.14
CA ALA A 265 8.85 -5.91 18.51
C ALA A 265 8.27 -6.20 17.13
N VAL A 266 9.10 -6.27 16.11
CA VAL A 266 8.71 -6.41 14.70
C VAL A 266 9.39 -7.65 14.12
N LEU A 267 8.61 -8.46 13.40
CA LEU A 267 9.16 -9.42 12.47
C LEU A 267 9.51 -8.66 11.18
N ALA A 268 10.77 -8.74 10.80
CA ALA A 268 11.32 -8.08 9.63
C ALA A 268 11.97 -9.09 8.68
N CYS A 269 12.19 -8.69 7.45
CA CYS A 269 12.85 -9.51 6.42
C CYS A 269 13.80 -8.67 5.57
N HIS A 270 14.63 -9.34 4.78
CA HIS A 270 15.37 -8.69 3.71
C HIS A 270 14.40 -8.27 2.59
N ARG A 271 14.63 -7.12 1.97
CA ARG A 271 13.75 -6.58 0.92
C ARG A 271 13.59 -7.48 -0.31
N ASP A 272 14.57 -8.34 -0.59
CA ASP A 272 14.59 -9.25 -1.74
C ASP A 272 13.98 -10.64 -1.40
N LEU A 273 13.36 -10.79 -0.23
CA LEU A 273 12.56 -11.97 0.06
C LEU A 273 11.40 -12.03 -0.96
N PRO A 274 11.09 -13.18 -1.59
CA PRO A 274 9.97 -13.28 -2.52
C PRO A 274 8.64 -12.88 -1.86
N ASP A 275 7.78 -12.17 -2.60
CA ASP A 275 6.53 -11.63 -2.07
C ASP A 275 5.58 -12.73 -1.58
N ASP A 276 5.48 -13.83 -2.31
CA ASP A 276 4.68 -15.00 -1.98
C ASP A 276 5.18 -15.71 -0.71
N VAL A 277 6.50 -15.74 -0.51
CA VAL A 277 7.11 -16.27 0.72
C VAL A 277 6.79 -15.36 1.91
N ALA A 278 6.96 -14.06 1.76
CA ALA A 278 6.65 -13.09 2.80
C ALA A 278 5.17 -13.13 3.20
N GLU A 279 4.27 -13.18 2.21
CA GLU A 279 2.83 -13.33 2.43
C GLU A 279 2.50 -14.64 3.15
N THR A 280 3.11 -15.75 2.73
CA THR A 280 2.89 -17.07 3.33
C THR A 280 3.32 -17.12 4.80
N VAL A 281 4.48 -16.54 5.12
CA VAL A 281 4.95 -16.46 6.52
C VAL A 281 3.96 -15.69 7.40
N ILE A 282 3.50 -14.52 6.92
CA ILE A 282 2.54 -13.70 7.67
C ILE A 282 1.21 -14.44 7.80
N ARG A 283 0.69 -14.99 6.72
CA ARG A 283 -0.55 -15.77 6.70
C ARG A 283 -0.51 -16.89 7.73
N THR A 284 0.57 -17.67 7.76
CA THR A 284 0.77 -18.71 8.74
C THR A 284 0.72 -18.20 10.18
N ILE A 285 1.37 -17.05 10.46
CA ILE A 285 1.37 -16.45 11.79
C ILE A 285 -0.04 -16.04 12.23
N TYR A 286 -0.83 -15.43 11.34
CA TYR A 286 -2.18 -14.98 11.71
C TYR A 286 -3.19 -16.11 11.75
N GLU A 287 -3.14 -17.07 10.85
CA GLU A 287 -4.00 -18.25 10.85
C GLU A 287 -3.74 -19.14 12.08
N HIS A 288 -2.47 -19.26 12.50
CA HIS A 288 -2.08 -20.04 13.68
C HIS A 288 -1.94 -19.21 14.96
N ARG A 289 -2.47 -17.97 14.96
CA ARG A 289 -2.39 -17.07 16.14
C ARG A 289 -2.83 -17.72 17.44
N ALA A 290 -3.89 -18.51 17.42
CA ALA A 290 -4.40 -19.19 18.62
C ALA A 290 -3.37 -20.20 19.17
N VAL A 291 -2.73 -20.96 18.32
CA VAL A 291 -1.67 -21.94 18.69
C VAL A 291 -0.43 -21.20 19.19
N LEU A 292 0.02 -20.18 18.48
CA LEU A 292 1.15 -19.35 18.86
C LEU A 292 0.92 -18.67 20.22
N SER A 293 -0.29 -18.18 20.49
CA SER A 293 -0.64 -17.54 21.77
C SER A 293 -0.62 -18.51 22.95
N GLN A 294 -0.84 -19.80 22.73
CA GLN A 294 -0.65 -20.83 23.75
C GLN A 294 0.83 -21.10 24.04
N GLN A 295 1.69 -20.96 23.02
CA GLN A 295 3.12 -21.16 23.20
C GLN A 295 3.80 -19.95 23.86
N HIS A 296 3.37 -18.72 23.51
CA HIS A 296 3.91 -17.50 24.10
C HIS A 296 2.88 -16.35 24.11
N SER A 297 2.71 -15.70 25.26
CA SER A 297 1.71 -14.64 25.48
C SER A 297 1.90 -13.41 24.57
N ALA A 298 3.09 -13.16 24.05
CA ALA A 298 3.36 -12.05 23.13
C ALA A 298 2.44 -12.08 21.87
N PHE A 299 2.08 -13.26 21.40
CA PHE A 299 1.22 -13.41 20.22
C PHE A 299 -0.24 -13.03 20.43
N ILE A 300 -0.67 -12.81 21.69
CA ILE A 300 -2.01 -12.29 22.00
C ILE A 300 -2.20 -10.89 21.39
N HIS A 301 -1.12 -10.13 21.26
CA HIS A 301 -1.11 -8.77 20.73
C HIS A 301 -1.15 -8.69 19.19
N LEU A 302 -1.07 -9.81 18.50
CA LEU A 302 -1.23 -9.83 17.04
C LEU A 302 -2.63 -9.36 16.65
N ASP A 303 -2.71 -8.31 15.84
CA ASP A 303 -3.95 -7.73 15.34
C ASP A 303 -3.73 -7.23 13.92
N GLU A 304 -4.48 -7.76 12.96
CA GLU A 304 -4.35 -7.43 11.54
C GLU A 304 -4.55 -5.94 11.27
N THR A 305 -5.37 -5.25 12.07
CA THR A 305 -5.71 -3.84 11.87
C THR A 305 -4.63 -2.89 12.35
N THR A 306 -3.85 -3.28 13.37
CA THR A 306 -2.89 -2.40 14.06
C THR A 306 -1.43 -2.82 13.90
N SER A 307 -1.18 -4.11 13.58
CA SER A 307 0.19 -4.64 13.51
C SER A 307 0.98 -4.18 12.27
N SER A 308 0.30 -3.66 11.24
CA SER A 308 0.93 -3.02 10.07
C SER A 308 1.20 -1.52 10.28
N GLN A 309 0.72 -0.91 11.37
CA GLN A 309 0.77 0.53 11.58
C GLN A 309 1.94 0.96 12.48
N GLY A 310 2.45 2.18 12.23
CA GLY A 310 3.50 2.78 13.07
C GLY A 310 4.82 2.02 13.04
N LEU A 311 5.11 1.33 11.93
CA LEU A 311 6.36 0.64 11.70
C LEU A 311 7.42 1.61 11.20
N GLN A 312 8.65 1.46 11.69
CA GLN A 312 9.80 2.26 11.25
C GLN A 312 10.26 1.83 9.86
N PHE A 313 10.30 0.53 9.62
CA PHE A 313 10.71 0.00 8.34
C PHE A 313 9.50 -0.10 7.42
N PRO A 314 9.62 0.23 6.12
CA PRO A 314 8.53 0.05 5.16
C PRO A 314 8.03 -1.40 5.15
N LEU A 315 6.74 -1.60 4.96
CA LEU A 315 6.18 -2.93 4.77
C LEU A 315 6.80 -3.61 3.54
N HIS A 316 7.01 -4.92 3.63
CA HIS A 316 7.33 -5.76 2.48
C HIS A 316 6.10 -5.90 1.58
N ALA A 317 6.30 -5.99 0.24
CA ALA A 317 5.18 -6.06 -0.69
C ALA A 317 4.25 -7.26 -0.42
N GLY A 318 4.79 -8.44 -0.11
CA GLY A 318 3.98 -9.60 0.30
C GLY A 318 3.22 -9.38 1.61
N ALA A 319 3.79 -8.60 2.55
CA ALA A 319 3.08 -8.22 3.78
C ALA A 319 1.92 -7.27 3.47
N ASP A 320 2.16 -6.29 2.62
CA ASP A 320 1.16 -5.32 2.19
C ASP A 320 -0.01 -6.03 1.47
N GLN A 321 0.28 -7.00 0.61
CA GLN A 321 -0.73 -7.84 -0.05
C GLN A 321 -1.59 -8.61 0.97
N PHE A 322 -0.97 -9.18 2.01
CA PHE A 322 -1.71 -9.88 3.06
C PHE A 322 -2.67 -8.95 3.81
N PHE A 323 -2.19 -7.78 4.27
CA PHE A 323 -3.02 -6.85 5.04
C PHE A 323 -4.12 -6.19 4.23
N HIS A 324 -3.96 -6.07 2.91
CA HIS A 324 -4.95 -5.48 2.00
C HIS A 324 -5.69 -6.51 1.12
N ARG A 325 -5.58 -7.83 1.46
CA ARG A 325 -6.18 -8.92 0.67
C ARG A 325 -7.70 -8.82 0.51
N ASP A 326 -8.37 -8.23 1.51
CA ASP A 326 -9.82 -8.06 1.54
C ASP A 326 -10.25 -6.69 0.99
N ASP A 327 -9.31 -5.84 0.61
CA ASP A 327 -9.61 -4.55 0.00
C ASP A 327 -10.25 -4.76 -1.38
N PRO A 328 -11.31 -4.01 -1.70
CA PRO A 328 -11.96 -4.14 -3.00
C PRO A 328 -10.95 -3.83 -4.11
N GLY A 329 -10.77 -4.79 -5.01
CA GLY A 329 -9.89 -4.63 -6.18
C GLY A 329 -10.22 -3.37 -6.99
N PHE A 330 -9.26 -2.89 -7.77
CA PHE A 330 -9.37 -1.65 -8.56
C PHE A 330 -10.70 -1.55 -9.34
N LEU A 331 -11.14 -2.63 -9.98
CA LEU A 331 -12.39 -2.66 -10.74
C LEU A 331 -13.62 -2.43 -9.86
N VAL A 332 -13.65 -3.01 -8.66
CA VAL A 332 -14.76 -2.87 -7.72
C VAL A 332 -14.76 -1.47 -7.12
N LYS A 333 -13.59 -0.99 -6.71
CA LYS A 333 -13.41 0.34 -6.10
C LYS A 333 -13.82 1.48 -7.04
N TYR A 334 -13.58 1.32 -8.34
CA TYR A 334 -13.85 2.35 -9.34
C TYR A 334 -15.01 1.99 -10.29
N ALA A 335 -15.79 0.94 -9.99
CA ALA A 335 -16.89 0.47 -10.85
C ALA A 335 -17.91 1.57 -11.17
N GLU A 336 -18.31 2.37 -10.18
CA GLU A 336 -19.24 3.48 -10.37
C GLU A 336 -18.66 4.57 -11.27
N ALA A 337 -17.41 4.97 -11.01
CA ALA A 337 -16.72 5.98 -11.81
C ALA A 337 -16.52 5.51 -13.26
N MET A 338 -16.12 4.24 -13.45
CA MET A 338 -15.97 3.63 -14.77
C MET A 338 -17.31 3.53 -15.51
N GLY A 339 -18.39 3.15 -14.81
CA GLY A 339 -19.73 3.13 -15.35
C GLY A 339 -20.18 4.51 -15.81
N PHE A 340 -19.93 5.54 -15.02
CA PHE A 340 -20.21 6.93 -15.38
C PHE A 340 -19.43 7.38 -16.63
N ILE A 341 -18.12 7.12 -16.67
CA ILE A 341 -17.26 7.46 -17.81
C ILE A 341 -17.74 6.75 -19.08
N MET A 342 -18.04 5.44 -18.98
CA MET A 342 -18.53 4.66 -20.13
C MET A 342 -19.86 5.19 -20.63
N SER A 343 -20.79 5.52 -19.73
CA SER A 343 -22.09 6.13 -20.08
C SER A 343 -21.91 7.49 -20.74
N ALA A 344 -21.03 8.33 -20.23
CA ALA A 344 -20.68 9.63 -20.82
C ALA A 344 -20.06 9.47 -22.22
N CYS A 345 -19.18 8.51 -22.42
CA CYS A 345 -18.59 8.21 -23.73
C CYS A 345 -19.66 7.77 -24.76
N ILE A 346 -20.60 6.90 -24.36
CA ILE A 346 -21.70 6.45 -25.22
C ILE A 346 -22.58 7.65 -25.60
N LEU A 347 -22.89 8.50 -24.66
CA LEU A 347 -23.74 9.69 -24.86
C LEU A 347 -23.05 10.70 -25.79
N LEU A 348 -21.75 10.96 -25.59
CA LEU A 348 -20.95 11.81 -26.46
C LEU A 348 -20.84 11.25 -27.90
N TRP A 349 -20.67 9.93 -28.03
CA TRP A 349 -20.66 9.25 -29.31
C TRP A 349 -22.01 9.40 -30.04
N GLY A 350 -23.11 9.20 -29.31
CA GLY A 350 -24.47 9.41 -29.84
C GLY A 350 -24.70 10.86 -30.28
N LEU A 351 -24.30 11.84 -29.47
CA LEU A 351 -24.35 13.26 -29.80
C LEU A 351 -23.54 13.58 -31.05
N ALA A 352 -22.29 13.09 -31.12
CA ALA A 352 -21.43 13.32 -32.28
C ALA A 352 -22.04 12.73 -33.58
N GLY A 353 -22.64 11.53 -33.47
CA GLY A 353 -23.39 10.91 -34.57
C GLY A 353 -24.61 11.71 -34.99
N GLY A 354 -25.37 12.23 -34.02
CA GLY A 354 -26.51 13.11 -34.26
C GLY A 354 -26.14 14.41 -34.96
N VAL A 355 -25.10 15.10 -34.44
CA VAL A 355 -24.56 16.34 -35.04
C VAL A 355 -24.06 16.08 -36.46
N ARG A 356 -23.35 14.97 -36.69
CA ARG A 356 -22.88 14.59 -38.02
C ARG A 356 -24.05 14.39 -39.01
N LYS A 357 -25.10 13.64 -38.60
CA LYS A 357 -26.31 13.44 -39.40
C LYS A 357 -27.01 14.75 -39.71
N TRP A 358 -27.18 15.60 -38.68
CA TRP A 358 -27.83 16.91 -38.85
C TRP A 358 -27.04 17.80 -39.83
N LEU A 359 -25.73 17.85 -39.75
CA LEU A 359 -24.90 18.61 -40.70
C LEU A 359 -25.00 18.07 -42.13
N LEU A 360 -25.04 16.74 -42.31
CA LEU A 360 -25.20 16.14 -43.62
C LEU A 360 -26.62 16.43 -44.19
N GLN A 361 -27.65 16.36 -43.38
CA GLN A 361 -29.01 16.72 -43.80
C GLN A 361 -29.10 18.19 -44.21
N LYS A 362 -28.54 19.08 -43.40
CA LYS A 362 -28.50 20.51 -43.70
C LYS A 362 -27.79 20.85 -45.01
N ARG A 363 -26.79 20.05 -45.43
CA ARG A 363 -26.14 20.18 -46.72
C ARG A 363 -27.01 19.69 -47.88
N LYS A 364 -27.79 18.64 -47.67
CA LYS A 364 -28.78 18.15 -48.69
C LYS A 364 -29.92 19.12 -48.87
N ASP A 365 -30.52 19.64 -47.81
CA ASP A 365 -31.63 20.58 -47.88
C ASP A 365 -31.27 21.88 -48.64
N ARG A 366 -29.99 22.23 -48.72
CA ARG A 366 -29.58 23.44 -49.48
C ARG A 366 -29.66 23.30 -50.99
N ILE A 367 -29.63 22.09 -51.51
CA ILE A 367 -29.69 21.89 -52.97
C ILE A 367 -31.13 22.12 -53.49
N ASP A 368 -32.16 21.92 -52.64
CA ASP A 368 -33.57 22.05 -53.04
C ASP A 368 -33.92 23.43 -53.54
N LYS A 369 -33.27 24.48 -53.04
CA LYS A 369 -33.47 25.84 -53.56
C LYS A 369 -33.06 25.98 -55.02
N TYR A 370 -32.01 25.24 -55.43
CA TYR A 370 -31.50 25.26 -56.81
C TYR A 370 -32.44 24.46 -57.73
N TYR A 371 -33.02 23.37 -57.26
CA TYR A 371 -34.05 22.64 -57.99
C TYR A 371 -35.28 23.54 -58.26
N GLN A 372 -35.78 24.18 -57.22
CA GLN A 372 -36.93 25.08 -57.32
C GLN A 372 -36.65 26.27 -58.27
N ALA A 373 -35.42 26.79 -58.24
CA ALA A 373 -35.04 27.90 -59.13
C ALA A 373 -35.02 27.46 -60.58
N ILE A 374 -34.50 26.23 -60.88
CA ILE A 374 -34.55 25.70 -62.28
C ILE A 374 -35.99 25.44 -62.75
N GLU A 375 -36.82 24.84 -61.87
CA GLU A 375 -38.26 24.64 -62.15
C GLU A 375 -38.96 25.96 -62.47
N GLY A 376 -38.67 26.99 -61.66
CA GLY A 376 -39.22 28.35 -61.91
C GLY A 376 -38.80 28.91 -63.29
N ILE A 377 -37.53 28.74 -63.70
CA ILE A 377 -37.08 29.13 -65.03
C ILE A 377 -37.79 28.34 -66.13
N ILE A 378 -37.95 27.05 -65.98
CA ILE A 378 -38.68 26.19 -66.97
C ILE A 378 -40.17 26.57 -67.03
N GLY A 379 -40.79 26.89 -65.87
CA GLY A 379 -42.20 27.35 -65.84
C GLY A 379 -42.41 28.64 -66.65
N ARG A 380 -41.61 29.67 -66.35
CA ARG A 380 -41.69 30.98 -67.07
C ARG A 380 -41.35 30.84 -68.56
N LEU A 381 -40.43 29.92 -68.94
CA LEU A 381 -40.15 29.65 -70.36
C LEU A 381 -41.35 29.03 -71.09
N ARG A 382 -42.18 28.19 -70.44
CA ARG A 382 -43.39 27.58 -71.01
C ARG A 382 -44.52 28.56 -71.15
N GLU A 383 -44.65 29.48 -70.21
CA GLU A 383 -45.69 30.48 -70.20
C GLU A 383 -45.43 31.65 -71.15
N ASN A 384 -44.28 31.72 -71.75
CA ASN A 384 -43.88 32.74 -72.75
C ASN A 384 -43.80 34.17 -72.19
N GLU A 385 -43.77 34.31 -70.87
CA GLU A 385 -43.94 35.64 -70.19
C GLU A 385 -42.67 36.49 -70.21
N GLU A 386 -41.46 35.91 -70.41
CA GLU A 386 -40.20 36.65 -70.31
C GLU A 386 -39.30 36.50 -71.51
N CYS A 387 -38.32 37.43 -71.62
CA CYS A 387 -37.30 37.36 -72.65
C CYS A 387 -36.34 36.17 -72.42
N VAL A 388 -36.15 35.31 -73.42
CA VAL A 388 -35.31 34.11 -73.35
C VAL A 388 -33.87 34.47 -72.94
N ASP A 389 -33.36 35.63 -73.34
CA ASP A 389 -32.00 36.11 -72.96
C ASP A 389 -31.87 36.45 -71.49
N GLU A 390 -32.93 36.88 -70.83
CA GLU A 390 -32.96 37.14 -69.37
C GLU A 390 -32.94 35.82 -68.57
N LEU A 391 -33.77 34.83 -68.97
CA LEU A 391 -33.79 33.53 -68.39
C LEU A 391 -32.45 32.78 -68.56
N GLU A 392 -31.78 32.96 -69.69
CA GLU A 392 -30.45 32.40 -69.93
C GLU A 392 -29.40 33.00 -68.98
N LYS A 393 -29.41 34.31 -68.75
CA LYS A 393 -28.54 34.97 -67.76
C LYS A 393 -28.79 34.47 -66.36
N GLU A 394 -30.06 34.32 -65.94
CA GLU A 394 -30.47 33.82 -64.68
C GLU A 394 -29.94 32.37 -64.44
N LEU A 395 -30.09 31.47 -65.44
CA LEU A 395 -29.58 30.13 -65.36
C LEU A 395 -28.03 30.09 -65.21
N ILE A 396 -27.32 30.95 -65.93
CA ILE A 396 -25.85 31.07 -65.83
C ILE A 396 -25.46 31.52 -64.43
N SER A 397 -26.16 32.53 -63.87
CA SER A 397 -25.92 32.99 -62.52
C SER A 397 -26.17 31.90 -61.50
N LEU A 398 -27.30 31.18 -61.60
CA LEU A 398 -27.68 30.08 -60.72
C LEU A 398 -26.64 28.95 -60.74
N ARG A 399 -26.09 28.60 -61.91
CA ARG A 399 -25.01 27.60 -62.04
C ARG A 399 -23.73 28.07 -61.39
N LYS A 400 -23.34 29.35 -61.55
CA LYS A 400 -22.18 29.92 -60.91
C LYS A 400 -22.30 29.90 -59.41
N ASP A 401 -23.47 30.23 -58.85
CA ASP A 401 -23.73 30.25 -57.41
C ASP A 401 -23.69 28.85 -56.83
N ALA A 402 -24.32 27.89 -57.49
CA ALA A 402 -24.30 26.48 -57.06
C ALA A 402 -22.89 25.92 -57.05
N LEU A 403 -22.09 26.21 -58.10
CA LEU A 403 -20.67 25.79 -58.17
C LEU A 403 -19.82 26.44 -57.09
N SER A 404 -20.05 27.77 -56.79
CA SER A 404 -19.38 28.46 -55.72
C SER A 404 -19.70 27.87 -54.35
N GLU A 405 -20.97 27.52 -54.10
CA GLU A 405 -21.36 26.89 -52.81
C GLU A 405 -20.83 25.42 -52.71
N LEU A 406 -20.66 24.71 -53.85
CA LEU A 406 -19.99 23.40 -53.87
C LEU A 406 -18.52 23.52 -53.50
N VAL A 407 -17.77 24.45 -54.13
CA VAL A 407 -16.35 24.71 -53.83
C VAL A 407 -16.13 25.14 -52.37
N ARG A 408 -17.09 25.85 -51.81
CA ARG A 408 -17.07 26.25 -50.36
C ARG A 408 -17.56 25.14 -49.44
N GLU A 409 -17.74 23.92 -49.92
CA GLU A 409 -18.25 22.76 -49.16
C GLU A 409 -19.62 22.98 -48.48
N LYS A 410 -20.38 23.95 -48.92
CA LYS A 410 -21.73 24.21 -48.43
C LYS A 410 -22.78 23.31 -49.07
N LEU A 411 -22.52 22.78 -50.26
CA LEU A 411 -23.31 21.74 -50.94
C LEU A 411 -22.52 20.42 -50.92
N ALA A 412 -23.24 19.32 -50.95
CA ALA A 412 -22.63 18.02 -51.09
C ALA A 412 -22.37 17.69 -52.60
N ALA A 413 -21.16 17.15 -52.87
CA ALA A 413 -20.83 16.63 -54.19
C ALA A 413 -21.38 15.18 -54.31
N ASP A 414 -22.67 15.01 -54.27
CA ASP A 414 -23.33 13.72 -54.27
C ASP A 414 -24.27 13.58 -55.51
N GLU A 415 -25.02 12.52 -55.52
CA GLU A 415 -26.02 12.22 -56.58
C GLU A 415 -27.02 13.38 -56.79
N SER A 416 -27.41 14.08 -55.70
CA SER A 416 -28.31 15.22 -55.79
C SER A 416 -27.68 16.37 -56.62
N PHE A 417 -26.41 16.66 -56.46
CA PHE A 417 -25.73 17.67 -57.28
C PHE A 417 -25.64 17.26 -58.75
N MET A 418 -25.44 15.95 -59.07
CA MET A 418 -25.49 15.45 -60.46
C MET A 418 -26.87 15.60 -61.08
N ILE A 419 -27.94 15.32 -60.32
CA ILE A 419 -29.33 15.54 -60.76
C ILE A 419 -29.54 17.03 -61.05
N TYR A 420 -29.10 17.94 -60.19
CA TYR A 420 -29.14 19.37 -60.42
C TYR A 420 -28.45 19.78 -61.75
N GLN A 421 -27.22 19.26 -61.99
CA GLN A 421 -26.50 19.56 -63.23
C GLN A 421 -27.26 19.07 -64.49
N ASN A 422 -27.84 17.88 -64.40
CA ASN A 422 -28.66 17.34 -65.47
C ASN A 422 -29.89 18.19 -65.75
N MET A 423 -30.60 18.64 -64.73
CA MET A 423 -31.73 19.57 -64.87
C MET A 423 -31.29 20.91 -65.46
N ALA A 424 -30.18 21.48 -65.00
CA ALA A 424 -29.64 22.71 -65.50
C ALA A 424 -29.23 22.61 -66.99
N ASN A 425 -28.64 21.47 -67.41
CA ASN A 425 -28.31 21.20 -68.78
C ASN A 425 -29.58 21.02 -69.64
N GLY A 426 -30.60 20.31 -69.17
CA GLY A 426 -31.88 20.19 -69.84
C GLY A 426 -32.60 21.54 -70.01
N CYS A 427 -32.60 22.39 -68.98
CA CYS A 427 -33.10 23.76 -69.06
C CYS A 427 -32.37 24.60 -70.10
N GLN A 428 -31.03 24.48 -70.15
CA GLN A 428 -30.23 25.18 -71.15
C GLN A 428 -30.56 24.77 -72.60
N GLN A 429 -30.78 23.46 -72.83
CA GLN A 429 -31.23 22.95 -74.17
C GLN A 429 -32.58 23.51 -74.55
N LEU A 430 -33.55 23.54 -73.63
CA LEU A 430 -34.87 24.11 -73.88
C LEU A 430 -34.81 25.62 -74.24
N LEU A 431 -33.98 26.39 -73.50
CA LEU A 431 -33.74 27.81 -73.82
C LEU A 431 -33.12 27.98 -75.19
N ALA A 432 -32.15 27.19 -75.58
CA ALA A 432 -31.50 27.24 -76.90
C ALA A 432 -32.51 26.90 -78.02
N GLN A 433 -33.34 25.86 -77.86
CA GLN A 433 -34.37 25.49 -78.78
C GLN A 433 -35.38 26.64 -78.96
N LYS A 434 -35.87 27.21 -77.88
CA LYS A 434 -36.86 28.29 -77.91
C LYS A 434 -36.31 29.56 -78.58
N LYS A 435 -35.02 29.84 -78.35
CA LYS A 435 -34.31 30.94 -79.02
C LYS A 435 -34.20 30.74 -80.53
N GLN A 436 -33.99 29.49 -81.01
CA GLN A 436 -33.98 29.16 -82.42
C GLN A 436 -35.36 29.27 -83.03
N GLU A 437 -36.38 28.75 -82.39
CA GLU A 437 -37.78 28.89 -82.82
C GLU A 437 -38.19 30.37 -82.99
N ARG A 438 -37.85 31.24 -82.03
CA ARG A 438 -38.10 32.72 -82.14
C ARG A 438 -37.36 33.39 -83.27
N ARG A 439 -36.13 32.92 -83.59
CA ARG A 439 -35.33 33.43 -84.75
C ARG A 439 -35.93 33.01 -86.07
N GLN A 440 -36.54 31.82 -86.16
CA GLN A 440 -37.19 31.30 -87.35
C GLN A 440 -38.59 31.93 -87.57
N ALA A 441 -39.28 32.31 -86.50
CA ALA A 441 -40.58 32.95 -86.57
C ALA A 441 -40.62 34.47 -86.79
N GLY A 442 -39.41 35.13 -86.65
CA GLY A 442 -39.21 36.58 -86.80
C GLY A 442 -38.45 36.99 -88.04
N GLY A 443 -38.09 36.05 -88.96
CA GLY A 443 -37.55 36.24 -90.30
C GLY A 443 -38.61 35.96 -91.37
#